data_bade457b423e9bf7ab270579ed631bfb
#
_entry.id   bade457b423e9bf7ab270579ed631bfb
#
_cell.length_a   1.000
_cell.length_b   1.000
_cell.length_c   1.000
_cell.angle_alpha   90.00
_cell.angle_beta   90.00
_cell.angle_gamma   90.00
#
_symmetry.space_group_name_H-M   'P 1'
#
loop_
_entity.id
_entity.type
_entity.pdbx_description
1 polymer ?
#
loop_
_entity_poly.entity_id
_entity_poly.type
_entity_poly.pdbx_seq_one_letter_code
_entity_poly.pdbx_strand_id
1 'polypeptide(L)'
;MSNIKVSIEIEATPEKVWQIVEPIERHVDWMHDAVAIRFTSDQKRGVGTAFLCDTKVGPIRLTDKMEITEWVPGKAMGVKHIGIVTGTGVFTLEPLNNGVRTLFKWEEKLVFPWFLGGPLGAFIGGKVVLRQIWKRNLRGLAELCKN
;
A
#
# COMPACT_ATOMS: atom_id res chain seq x y z
N MET A 1 -9.28 15.27 5.03
CA MET A 1 -9.13 13.89 4.50
C MET A 1 -8.46 13.93 3.13
N SER A 2 -7.42 13.15 2.96
CA SER A 2 -6.73 13.03 1.68
C SER A 2 -7.16 11.75 0.99
N ASN A 3 -7.54 11.85 -0.28
CA ASN A 3 -7.88 10.70 -1.12
C ASN A 3 -6.86 10.63 -2.24
N ILE A 4 -6.08 9.56 -2.27
CA ILE A 4 -5.01 9.37 -3.23
C ILE A 4 -5.24 8.08 -3.99
N LYS A 5 -5.26 8.18 -5.33
CA LYS A 5 -5.44 7.04 -6.22
C LYS A 5 -4.28 6.97 -7.19
N VAL A 6 -3.68 5.81 -7.31
CA VAL A 6 -2.68 5.54 -8.33
C VAL A 6 -2.97 4.19 -8.96
N SER A 7 -2.52 3.99 -10.19
CA SER A 7 -2.70 2.72 -10.87
C SER A 7 -1.57 2.48 -11.86
N ILE A 8 -1.41 1.20 -12.23
CA ILE A 8 -0.41 0.79 -13.22
C ILE A 8 -0.91 -0.47 -13.92
N GLU A 9 -0.57 -0.60 -15.21
CA GLU A 9 -0.79 -1.84 -15.94
C GLU A 9 0.48 -2.71 -15.77
N ILE A 10 0.26 -3.97 -15.39
CA ILE A 10 1.36 -4.91 -15.13
C ILE A 10 1.28 -6.04 -16.15
N GLU A 11 2.41 -6.36 -16.77
CA GLU A 11 2.51 -7.43 -17.76
C GLU A 11 2.64 -8.79 -17.08
N ALA A 12 1.61 -9.16 -16.32
CA ALA A 12 1.49 -10.43 -15.63
C ALA A 12 0.03 -10.68 -15.31
N THR A 13 -0.33 -11.96 -15.13
CA THR A 13 -1.69 -12.34 -14.76
C THR A 13 -2.02 -11.85 -13.35
N PRO A 14 -3.31 -11.65 -13.03
CA PRO A 14 -3.69 -11.30 -11.65
C PRO A 14 -3.19 -12.29 -10.61
N GLU A 15 -3.16 -13.57 -10.95
CA GLU A 15 -2.66 -14.61 -10.05
C GLU A 15 -1.18 -14.41 -9.72
N LYS A 16 -0.37 -14.08 -10.73
CA LYS A 16 1.05 -13.82 -10.53
C LYS A 16 1.29 -12.56 -9.73
N VAL A 17 0.54 -11.49 -10.04
CA VAL A 17 0.64 -10.24 -9.27
C VAL A 17 0.24 -10.49 -7.82
N TRP A 18 -0.83 -11.25 -7.60
CA TRP A 18 -1.27 -11.57 -6.25
C TRP A 18 -0.19 -12.32 -5.46
N GLN A 19 0.50 -13.26 -6.10
CA GLN A 19 1.59 -13.99 -5.44
C GLN A 19 2.70 -13.08 -4.93
N ILE A 20 2.93 -11.96 -5.60
CA ILE A 20 3.91 -10.97 -5.18
C ILE A 20 3.37 -10.06 -4.08
N VAL A 21 2.08 -9.73 -4.13
CA VAL A 21 1.44 -8.79 -3.20
C VAL A 21 0.98 -9.48 -1.91
N GLU A 22 0.60 -10.76 -1.98
CA GLU A 22 0.05 -11.48 -0.85
C GLU A 22 0.95 -11.50 0.39
N PRO A 23 2.28 -11.72 0.27
CA PRO A 23 3.15 -11.66 1.45
C PRO A 23 3.30 -10.22 1.93
N ILE A 24 2.52 -9.85 2.94
CA ILE A 24 2.52 -8.48 3.49
C ILE A 24 3.92 -8.06 3.93
N GLU A 25 4.68 -8.98 4.56
CA GLU A 25 6.04 -8.73 5.04
C GLU A 25 7.01 -8.37 3.91
N ARG A 26 6.66 -8.69 2.67
CA ARG A 26 7.50 -8.39 1.51
C ARG A 26 7.08 -7.13 0.76
N HIS A 27 6.10 -6.40 1.25
CA HIS A 27 5.74 -5.11 0.67
C HIS A 27 6.94 -4.15 0.68
N VAL A 28 7.88 -4.33 1.62
CA VAL A 28 9.11 -3.54 1.67
C VAL A 28 9.98 -3.71 0.41
N ASP A 29 9.78 -4.78 -0.34
CA ASP A 29 10.56 -5.05 -1.56
C ASP A 29 10.18 -4.09 -2.70
N TRP A 30 8.96 -3.55 -2.68
CA TRP A 30 8.49 -2.65 -3.73
C TRP A 30 7.94 -1.32 -3.21
N MET A 31 7.61 -1.20 -1.93
CA MET A 31 7.23 0.07 -1.32
C MET A 31 8.48 0.73 -0.74
N HIS A 32 8.99 1.74 -1.43
CA HIS A 32 10.25 2.39 -1.04
C HIS A 32 10.13 3.19 0.25
N ASP A 33 8.94 3.64 0.60
CA ASP A 33 8.68 4.34 1.85
C ASP A 33 8.45 3.41 3.04
N ALA A 34 8.19 2.12 2.79
CA ALA A 34 8.05 1.12 3.84
C ALA A 34 9.41 0.52 4.19
N VAL A 35 9.88 0.79 5.41
CA VAL A 35 11.22 0.37 5.86
C VAL A 35 11.18 -1.00 6.50
N ALA A 36 10.14 -1.29 7.28
CA ALA A 36 10.00 -2.56 7.98
C ALA A 36 8.53 -2.85 8.27
N ILE A 37 8.17 -4.12 8.25
CA ILE A 37 6.83 -4.58 8.61
C ILE A 37 6.96 -5.65 9.67
N ARG A 38 6.21 -5.50 10.77
CA ARG A 38 6.22 -6.42 11.90
C ARG A 38 4.79 -6.83 12.23
N PHE A 39 4.50 -8.12 12.20
CA PHE A 39 3.17 -8.61 12.57
C PHE A 39 2.93 -8.49 14.07
N THR A 40 1.72 -8.05 14.44
CA THR A 40 1.26 -8.01 15.82
C THR A 40 0.20 -9.07 16.08
N SER A 41 -0.37 -9.67 15.01
CA SER A 41 -1.25 -10.83 15.11
C SER A 41 -0.46 -12.11 14.88
N ASP A 42 -1.00 -13.25 15.35
CA ASP A 42 -0.40 -14.56 15.08
C ASP A 42 -0.57 -14.92 13.60
N GLN A 43 -1.74 -14.59 13.04
CA GLN A 43 -1.97 -14.80 11.61
C GLN A 43 -1.21 -13.78 10.77
N LYS A 44 -0.80 -14.19 9.58
CA LYS A 44 -0.03 -13.36 8.65
C LYS A 44 -0.75 -13.16 7.32
N ARG A 45 -1.92 -13.72 7.17
CA ARG A 45 -2.74 -13.66 5.95
C ARG A 45 -4.20 -13.55 6.33
N GLY A 46 -4.99 -12.91 5.44
CA GLY A 46 -6.43 -12.84 5.59
C GLY A 46 -6.90 -11.68 6.45
N VAL A 47 -8.22 -11.55 6.52
CA VAL A 47 -8.88 -10.52 7.34
C VAL A 47 -8.53 -10.72 8.81
N GLY A 48 -8.23 -9.62 9.50
CA GLY A 48 -7.83 -9.66 10.90
C GLY A 48 -6.33 -9.67 11.12
N THR A 49 -5.53 -9.88 10.07
CA THR A 49 -4.07 -9.76 10.16
C THR A 49 -3.72 -8.34 10.58
N ALA A 50 -2.92 -8.20 11.63
CA ALA A 50 -2.51 -6.90 12.15
C ALA A 50 -0.99 -6.78 12.14
N PHE A 51 -0.51 -5.57 11.83
CA PHE A 51 0.92 -5.34 11.71
C PHE A 51 1.27 -3.88 11.91
N LEU A 52 2.55 -3.64 12.17
CA LEU A 52 3.14 -2.30 12.22
C LEU A 52 3.99 -2.12 10.97
N CYS A 53 3.84 -0.97 10.34
CA CYS A 53 4.66 -0.58 9.20
C CYS A 53 5.47 0.66 9.55
N ASP A 54 6.79 0.53 9.54
CA ASP A 54 7.67 1.68 9.72
C ASP A 54 7.83 2.36 8.37
N THR A 55 7.44 3.62 8.31
CA THR A 55 7.42 4.41 7.09
C THR A 55 8.39 5.58 7.19
N LYS A 56 9.12 5.84 6.11
CA LYS A 56 10.05 6.96 6.02
C LYS A 56 9.77 7.77 4.77
N VAL A 57 9.44 9.04 4.95
CA VAL A 57 9.21 9.99 3.84
C VAL A 57 10.10 11.21 4.10
N GLY A 58 11.22 11.32 3.37
CA GLY A 58 12.21 12.35 3.61
C GLY A 58 12.77 12.26 5.03
N PRO A 59 12.75 13.36 5.81
CA PRO A 59 13.23 13.34 7.20
C PRO A 59 12.22 12.78 8.18
N ILE A 60 11.01 12.46 7.73
CA ILE A 60 9.89 12.07 8.58
C ILE A 60 9.81 10.56 8.70
N ARG A 61 9.73 10.06 9.94
CA ARG A 61 9.55 8.64 10.23
C ARG A 61 8.29 8.44 11.06
N LEU A 62 7.48 7.46 10.65
CA LEU A 62 6.26 7.10 11.35
C LEU A 62 6.17 5.59 11.48
N THR A 63 5.58 5.14 12.58
CA THR A 63 5.17 3.73 12.71
C THR A 63 3.66 3.72 12.58
N ASP A 64 3.17 3.06 11.54
CA ASP A 64 1.76 3.00 11.23
C ASP A 64 1.20 1.65 11.64
N LYS A 65 0.08 1.68 12.38
CA LYS A 65 -0.56 0.46 12.84
C LYS A 65 -1.72 0.14 11.90
N MET A 66 -1.74 -1.08 11.39
CA MET A 66 -2.69 -1.47 10.35
C MET A 66 -3.33 -2.83 10.63
N GLU A 67 -4.53 -3.00 10.08
CA GLU A 67 -5.27 -4.26 10.17
C GLU A 67 -5.92 -4.54 8.82
N ILE A 68 -5.81 -5.77 8.34
CA ILE A 68 -6.43 -6.19 7.09
C ILE A 68 -7.95 -6.30 7.29
N THR A 69 -8.69 -5.60 6.44
CA THR A 69 -10.16 -5.55 6.48
C THR A 69 -10.80 -6.26 5.30
N GLU A 70 -10.06 -6.46 4.21
CA GLU A 70 -10.56 -7.15 3.02
C GLU A 70 -9.45 -8.03 2.47
N TRP A 71 -9.82 -9.24 2.07
CA TRP A 71 -8.87 -10.20 1.53
C TRP A 71 -9.58 -11.11 0.54
N VAL A 72 -9.47 -10.79 -0.74
CA VAL A 72 -10.05 -11.58 -1.82
C VAL A 72 -8.89 -12.00 -2.73
N PRO A 73 -8.43 -13.26 -2.62
CA PRO A 73 -7.26 -13.72 -3.39
C PRO A 73 -7.36 -13.41 -4.87
N GLY A 74 -6.32 -12.80 -5.41
CA GLY A 74 -6.26 -12.42 -6.81
C GLY A 74 -7.05 -11.18 -7.19
N LYS A 75 -7.80 -10.58 -6.25
CA LYS A 75 -8.70 -9.45 -6.56
C LYS A 75 -8.53 -8.23 -5.67
N ALA A 76 -8.43 -8.40 -4.36
CA ALA A 76 -8.42 -7.24 -3.48
C ALA A 76 -7.75 -7.52 -2.14
N MET A 77 -7.06 -6.52 -1.63
CA MET A 77 -6.50 -6.51 -0.28
C MET A 77 -6.77 -5.13 0.30
N GLY A 78 -7.56 -5.06 1.36
CA GLY A 78 -7.92 -3.82 2.03
C GLY A 78 -7.35 -3.74 3.43
N VAL A 79 -7.04 -2.52 3.87
CA VAL A 79 -6.41 -2.27 5.15
C VAL A 79 -7.04 -1.06 5.82
N LYS A 80 -7.04 -1.07 7.15
CA LYS A 80 -7.44 0.06 7.98
C LYS A 80 -6.21 0.56 8.74
N HIS A 81 -5.97 1.86 8.68
CA HIS A 81 -4.93 2.52 9.46
C HIS A 81 -5.53 2.91 10.81
N ILE A 82 -4.95 2.43 11.90
CA ILE A 82 -5.48 2.64 13.26
C ILE A 82 -4.45 3.24 14.22
N GLY A 83 -3.34 3.75 13.67
CA GLY A 83 -2.29 4.40 14.45
C GLY A 83 -2.40 5.92 14.41
N ILE A 84 -1.26 6.58 14.25
CA ILE A 84 -1.18 8.04 14.18
C ILE A 84 -1.94 8.57 12.97
N VAL A 85 -1.75 7.94 11.82
CA VAL A 85 -2.54 8.20 10.62
C VAL A 85 -3.73 7.24 10.66
N THR A 86 -4.93 7.74 10.35
CA THR A 86 -6.13 6.90 10.30
C THR A 86 -6.70 6.91 8.89
N GLY A 87 -7.58 5.96 8.61
CA GLY A 87 -8.20 5.85 7.30
C GLY A 87 -8.17 4.44 6.75
N THR A 88 -8.36 4.32 5.45
CA THR A 88 -8.44 3.02 4.77
C THR A 88 -7.60 3.03 3.51
N GLY A 89 -7.14 1.85 3.11
CA GLY A 89 -6.44 1.65 1.85
C GLY A 89 -6.90 0.36 1.20
N VAL A 90 -6.85 0.30 -0.12
CA VAL A 90 -7.19 -0.90 -0.86
C VAL A 90 -6.37 -1.04 -2.12
N PHE A 91 -5.87 -2.26 -2.34
CA PHE A 91 -5.33 -2.70 -3.63
C PHE A 91 -6.40 -3.48 -4.35
N THR A 92 -6.60 -3.21 -5.64
CA THR A 92 -7.49 -4.01 -6.47
C THR A 92 -6.75 -4.45 -7.73
N LEU A 93 -7.03 -5.67 -8.17
CA LEU A 93 -6.43 -6.28 -9.35
C LEU A 93 -7.56 -6.57 -10.35
N GLU A 94 -7.48 -5.97 -11.52
CA GLU A 94 -8.45 -6.20 -12.60
C GLU A 94 -7.75 -6.85 -13.78
N PRO A 95 -8.31 -7.95 -14.32
CA PRO A 95 -7.72 -8.59 -15.51
C PRO A 95 -7.88 -7.72 -16.74
N LEU A 96 -6.83 -7.65 -17.56
CA LEU A 96 -6.83 -6.96 -18.85
C LEU A 96 -6.44 -7.96 -19.94
N ASN A 97 -6.88 -7.70 -21.18
CA ASN A 97 -6.49 -8.50 -22.35
C ASN A 97 -6.70 -10.00 -22.11
N ASN A 98 -7.92 -10.38 -21.74
CA ASN A 98 -8.29 -11.77 -21.45
C ASN A 98 -7.49 -12.40 -20.32
N GLY A 99 -7.04 -11.57 -19.36
CA GLY A 99 -6.38 -12.06 -18.15
C GLY A 99 -4.87 -12.20 -18.26
N VAL A 100 -4.25 -11.84 -19.40
CA VAL A 100 -2.79 -11.92 -19.53
C VAL A 100 -2.07 -10.72 -18.91
N ARG A 101 -2.81 -9.64 -18.64
CA ARG A 101 -2.29 -8.44 -17.99
C ARG A 101 -3.18 -8.07 -16.82
N THR A 102 -2.69 -7.22 -15.95
CA THR A 102 -3.42 -6.78 -14.76
C THR A 102 -3.39 -5.26 -14.66
N LEU A 103 -4.56 -4.67 -14.38
CA LEU A 103 -4.63 -3.28 -13.93
C LEU A 103 -4.60 -3.31 -12.39
N PHE A 104 -3.51 -2.83 -11.82
CA PHE A 104 -3.34 -2.75 -10.37
C PHE A 104 -3.69 -1.33 -9.92
N LYS A 105 -4.65 -1.21 -9.01
CA LYS A 105 -5.09 0.07 -8.46
C LYS A 105 -4.81 0.12 -6.97
N TRP A 106 -4.39 1.28 -6.51
CA TRP A 106 -4.13 1.53 -5.09
C TRP A 106 -4.84 2.84 -4.73
N GLU A 107 -5.79 2.75 -3.81
CA GLU A 107 -6.52 3.92 -3.31
C GLU A 107 -6.39 3.98 -1.81
N GLU A 108 -6.10 5.18 -1.28
CA GLU A 108 -6.07 5.43 0.15
C GLU A 108 -6.84 6.68 0.51
N LYS A 109 -7.62 6.59 1.58
CA LYS A 109 -8.34 7.71 2.19
C LYS A 109 -7.75 7.90 3.57
N LEU A 110 -6.91 8.93 3.73
CA LEU A 110 -6.11 9.13 4.91
C LEU A 110 -6.51 10.39 5.66
N VAL A 111 -6.48 10.31 6.99
CA VAL A 111 -6.64 11.45 7.88
C VAL A 111 -5.36 11.58 8.69
N PHE A 112 -4.69 12.72 8.52
CA PHE A 112 -3.48 13.03 9.24
C PHE A 112 -3.82 13.83 10.50
N PRO A 113 -3.12 13.57 11.63
CA PRO A 113 -3.38 14.33 12.85
C PRO A 113 -2.96 15.78 12.69
N TRP A 114 -3.63 16.68 13.43
CA TRP A 114 -3.41 18.11 13.34
C TRP A 114 -1.97 18.53 13.69
N PHE A 115 -1.28 17.79 14.58
CA PHE A 115 0.08 18.13 14.98
C PHE A 115 1.10 17.82 13.87
N LEU A 116 0.69 17.15 12.81
CA LEU A 116 1.49 17.02 11.60
C LEU A 116 1.21 18.15 10.61
N GLY A 117 0.56 19.23 11.08
CA GLY A 117 0.33 20.43 10.26
C GLY A 117 1.59 21.24 10.05
N GLY A 118 1.45 22.41 9.37
CA GLY A 118 2.58 23.28 9.05
C GLY A 118 3.50 22.67 8.02
N PRO A 119 4.81 22.97 8.06
CA PRO A 119 5.75 22.45 7.06
C PRO A 119 5.81 20.93 7.00
N LEU A 120 5.68 20.28 8.15
CA LEU A 120 5.70 18.82 8.23
C LEU A 120 4.46 18.22 7.58
N GLY A 121 3.28 18.76 7.91
CA GLY A 121 2.03 18.32 7.33
C GLY A 121 1.95 18.61 5.84
N ALA A 122 2.49 19.74 5.41
CA ALA A 122 2.55 20.07 3.99
C ALA A 122 3.40 19.05 3.22
N PHE A 123 4.48 18.57 3.84
CA PHE A 123 5.36 17.58 3.22
C PHE A 123 4.69 16.20 3.12
N ILE A 124 4.13 15.70 4.23
CA ILE A 124 3.49 14.37 4.27
C ILE A 124 2.13 14.41 3.58
N GLY A 125 1.31 15.43 3.89
CA GLY A 125 -0.06 15.54 3.40
C GLY A 125 -0.17 16.10 2.00
N GLY A 126 0.94 16.49 1.39
CA GLY A 126 0.96 16.94 0.02
C GLY A 126 0.64 15.77 -0.91
N LYS A 127 -0.56 15.77 -1.52
CA LYS A 127 -0.99 14.71 -2.41
C LYS A 127 0.02 14.44 -3.52
N VAL A 128 0.71 15.50 -3.98
CA VAL A 128 1.70 15.39 -5.05
C VAL A 128 2.87 14.52 -4.61
N VAL A 129 3.40 14.73 -3.41
CA VAL A 129 4.56 13.99 -2.89
C VAL A 129 4.21 12.53 -2.70
N LEU A 130 3.11 12.22 -1.98
CA LEU A 130 2.69 10.86 -1.73
C LEU A 130 2.33 10.13 -3.03
N ARG A 131 1.66 10.83 -3.94
CA ARG A 131 1.29 10.26 -5.23
C ARG A 131 2.53 9.85 -6.02
N GLN A 132 3.58 10.68 -6.03
CA GLN A 132 4.82 10.35 -6.72
C GLN A 132 5.52 9.16 -6.09
N ILE A 133 5.56 9.10 -4.76
CA ILE A 133 6.16 7.97 -4.05
C ILE A 133 5.40 6.68 -4.38
N TRP A 134 4.08 6.70 -4.35
CA TRP A 134 3.28 5.51 -4.60
C TRP A 134 3.33 5.08 -6.07
N LYS A 135 3.40 6.02 -7.01
CA LYS A 135 3.64 5.68 -8.41
C LYS A 135 4.98 4.97 -8.60
N ARG A 136 5.99 5.43 -7.88
CA ARG A 136 7.30 4.79 -7.87
C ARG A 136 7.22 3.38 -7.29
N ASN A 137 6.44 3.21 -6.21
CA ASN A 137 6.22 1.91 -5.60
C ASN A 137 5.56 0.94 -6.59
N LEU A 138 4.56 1.42 -7.33
CA LEU A 138 3.88 0.59 -8.33
C LEU A 138 4.82 0.19 -9.48
N ARG A 139 5.71 1.08 -9.90
CA ARG A 139 6.72 0.71 -10.89
C ARG A 139 7.64 -0.40 -10.35
N GLY A 140 8.00 -0.32 -9.07
CA GLY A 140 8.77 -1.38 -8.41
C GLY A 140 8.03 -2.71 -8.41
N LEU A 141 6.74 -2.68 -8.11
CA LEU A 141 5.90 -3.88 -8.15
C LEU A 141 5.86 -4.47 -9.56
N ALA A 142 5.65 -3.63 -10.56
CA ALA A 142 5.61 -4.08 -11.96
C ALA A 142 6.91 -4.76 -12.38
N GLU A 143 8.06 -4.24 -11.93
CA GLU A 143 9.35 -4.85 -12.22
C GLU A 143 9.48 -6.24 -11.58
N LEU A 144 9.02 -6.40 -10.34
CA LEU A 144 9.04 -7.70 -9.66
C LEU A 144 8.18 -8.75 -10.38
N CYS A 145 7.13 -8.30 -11.07
CA CYS A 145 6.19 -9.19 -11.75
C CYS A 145 6.66 -9.62 -13.14
N LYS A 146 7.73 -9.05 -13.67
CA LYS A 146 8.20 -9.35 -15.04
C LYS A 146 8.79 -10.75 -15.20
N ASN A 147 9.16 -11.39 -14.14
CA ASN A 147 9.80 -12.70 -14.20
C ASN A 147 8.80 -13.83 -13.99
#